data_c1850958542333f9bf860786f3e05d44
#
_entry.id   c1850958542333f9bf860786f3e05d44
#
_cell.length_a   1.000
_cell.length_b   1.000
_cell.length_c   1.000
_cell.angle_alpha   90.00
_cell.angle_beta   90.00
_cell.angle_gamma   90.00
#
_symmetry.space_group_name_H-M   'P 1'
#
loop_
_entity.id
_entity.type
_entity.pdbx_description
1 polymer ?
#
loop_
_entity_poly.entity_id
_entity_poly.type
_entity_poly.pdbx_seq_one_letter_code
_entity_poly.pdbx_strand_id
1 'polypeptide(L)'
;MDKQIIVYKSSDGNELPVKTDGETVWLTQEQMCKLFGRTQPVIARHIANIFKEGELEKEVVYAKFAYTTRHGAIAGKTQVKEVGLYNLDVIISVGYRVKSIQGTRFRQWATRILREMLLNRLDEVKRIGNLERRMDAAENDIKQIKGGMNYLVKQLSAPSDPPRKRIGFNNGNAPSAKPYGKK
;
A
#
# COMPACT_ATOMS: atom_id res chain seq x y z
N MET A 1 8.28 17.42 5.63
CA MET A 1 8.66 15.99 5.65
C MET A 1 9.41 15.74 6.94
N ASP A 2 8.78 15.06 7.87
CA ASP A 2 9.36 14.76 9.17
C ASP A 2 10.45 13.70 9.02
N LYS A 3 11.70 14.12 9.20
CA LYS A 3 12.85 13.21 9.17
C LYS A 3 12.88 12.46 10.50
N GLN A 4 12.40 11.23 10.50
CA GLN A 4 12.49 10.36 11.66
C GLN A 4 13.90 9.76 11.78
N ILE A 5 14.41 9.68 13.01
CA ILE A 5 15.63 8.94 13.30
C ILE A 5 15.21 7.58 13.84
N ILE A 6 15.51 6.53 13.09
CA ILE A 6 15.30 5.15 13.53
C ILE A 6 16.63 4.61 14.05
N VAL A 7 16.61 3.94 15.18
CA VAL A 7 17.81 3.28 15.72
C VAL A 7 17.86 1.85 15.19
N TYR A 8 18.80 1.58 14.29
CA TYR A 8 19.09 0.22 13.87
C TYR A 8 19.90 -0.49 14.95
N LYS A 9 19.41 -1.62 15.43
CA LYS A 9 20.15 -2.49 16.37
C LYS A 9 20.79 -3.63 15.58
N SER A 10 22.12 -3.65 15.55
CA SER A 10 22.87 -4.79 15.02
C SER A 10 22.75 -6.00 15.95
N SER A 11 22.88 -7.22 15.43
CA SER A 11 22.96 -8.45 16.21
C SER A 11 24.05 -8.45 17.29
N ASP A 12 25.03 -7.58 17.17
CA ASP A 12 26.14 -7.40 18.12
C ASP A 12 25.87 -6.33 19.19
N GLY A 13 24.61 -5.82 19.29
CA GLY A 13 24.21 -4.80 20.26
C GLY A 13 24.60 -3.37 19.91
N ASN A 14 25.23 -3.13 18.76
CA ASN A 14 25.56 -1.78 18.31
C ASN A 14 24.29 -1.07 17.81
N GLU A 15 23.99 0.06 18.41
CA GLU A 15 22.89 0.95 17.99
C GLU A 15 23.44 1.96 16.98
N LEU A 16 22.82 2.01 15.80
CA LEU A 16 23.16 2.97 14.75
C LEU A 16 21.96 3.88 14.53
N PRO A 17 22.08 5.18 14.84
CA PRO A 17 21.02 6.13 14.50
C PRO A 17 20.97 6.30 12.97
N VAL A 18 19.85 5.97 12.38
CA VAL A 18 19.62 5.96 10.94
C VAL A 18 18.60 7.03 10.62
N LYS A 19 18.90 7.91 9.69
CA LYS A 19 17.92 8.88 9.18
C LYS A 19 17.03 8.20 8.15
N THR A 20 15.73 8.39 8.27
CA THR A 20 14.77 7.99 7.25
C THR A 20 13.90 9.19 6.86
N ASP A 21 13.52 9.25 5.60
CA ASP A 21 12.55 10.19 5.05
C ASP A 21 11.17 9.53 4.80
N GLY A 22 11.01 8.29 5.26
CA GLY A 22 9.81 7.47 5.05
C GLY A 22 9.88 6.57 3.80
N GLU A 23 10.75 6.89 2.84
CA GLU A 23 10.93 6.12 1.60
C GLU A 23 12.23 5.32 1.62
N THR A 24 13.31 5.88 2.18
CA THR A 24 14.61 5.23 2.24
C THR A 24 15.38 5.58 3.52
N VAL A 25 16.49 4.92 3.69
CA VAL A 25 17.41 5.06 4.83
C VAL A 25 18.69 5.71 4.36
N TRP A 26 19.19 6.67 5.13
CA TRP A 26 20.39 7.44 4.81
C TRP A 26 21.49 7.23 5.84
N LEU A 27 22.68 6.86 5.40
CA LEU A 27 23.89 6.74 6.23
C LEU A 27 25.03 7.62 5.74
N THR A 28 25.86 8.06 6.69
CA THR A 28 27.17 8.66 6.40
C THR A 28 28.20 7.58 6.12
N GLN A 29 29.33 7.96 5.52
CA GLN A 29 30.47 7.02 5.38
C GLN A 29 30.98 6.50 6.74
N GLU A 30 31.00 7.35 7.77
CA GLU A 30 31.40 6.95 9.12
C GLU A 30 30.45 5.88 9.71
N GLN A 31 29.14 6.06 9.52
CA GLN A 31 28.15 5.08 9.93
C GLN A 31 28.32 3.75 9.18
N MET A 32 28.60 3.80 7.87
CA MET A 32 28.90 2.60 7.08
C MET A 32 30.21 1.92 7.53
N CYS A 33 31.23 2.69 7.96
CA CYS A 33 32.43 2.10 8.55
C CYS A 33 32.12 1.29 9.80
N LYS A 34 31.27 1.81 10.68
CA LYS A 34 30.81 1.11 11.91
C LYS A 34 29.97 -0.11 11.54
N LEU A 35 29.04 0.04 10.60
CA LEU A 35 28.13 -1.02 10.15
C LEU A 35 28.91 -2.23 9.57
N PHE A 36 29.90 -1.97 8.74
CA PHE A 36 30.64 -3.02 8.03
C PHE A 36 31.98 -3.39 8.66
N GLY A 37 32.38 -2.72 9.75
CA GLY A 37 33.67 -2.98 10.41
C GLY A 37 34.86 -2.73 9.48
N ARG A 38 34.82 -1.62 8.72
CA ARG A 38 35.89 -1.24 7.77
C ARG A 38 36.27 0.22 7.95
N THR A 39 37.49 0.54 7.54
CA THR A 39 38.03 1.90 7.57
C THR A 39 37.41 2.77 6.48
N GLN A 40 37.42 4.07 6.68
CA GLN A 40 36.84 5.04 5.75
C GLN A 40 37.44 4.96 4.32
N PRO A 41 38.77 4.79 4.11
CA PRO A 41 39.30 4.64 2.76
C PRO A 41 38.78 3.41 2.00
N VAL A 42 38.48 2.33 2.72
CA VAL A 42 37.91 1.11 2.11
C VAL A 42 36.47 1.36 1.68
N ILE A 43 35.64 1.96 2.54
CA ILE A 43 34.27 2.30 2.21
C ILE A 43 34.22 3.32 1.06
N ALA A 44 35.03 4.39 1.13
CA ALA A 44 35.12 5.41 0.08
C ALA A 44 35.48 4.80 -1.29
N ARG A 45 36.41 3.82 -1.33
CA ARG A 45 36.79 3.13 -2.56
C ARG A 45 35.63 2.29 -3.14
N HIS A 46 34.87 1.59 -2.29
CA HIS A 46 33.69 0.85 -2.74
C HIS A 46 32.62 1.78 -3.31
N ILE A 47 32.35 2.90 -2.66
CA ILE A 47 31.41 3.92 -3.16
C ILE A 47 31.89 4.50 -4.50
N ALA A 48 33.17 4.86 -4.60
CA ALA A 48 33.73 5.37 -5.85
C ALA A 48 33.62 4.36 -7.01
N ASN A 49 33.83 3.06 -6.73
CA ASN A 49 33.70 2.01 -7.74
C ASN A 49 32.24 1.82 -8.19
N ILE A 50 31.26 1.91 -7.28
CA ILE A 50 29.82 1.83 -7.59
C ILE A 50 29.45 2.90 -8.63
N PHE A 51 29.88 4.14 -8.40
CA PHE A 51 29.64 5.24 -9.35
C PHE A 51 30.42 5.11 -10.65
N LYS A 52 31.69 4.68 -10.57
CA LYS A 52 32.56 4.47 -11.75
C LYS A 52 32.01 3.37 -12.66
N GLU A 53 31.46 2.31 -12.10
CA GLU A 53 30.91 1.17 -12.83
C GLU A 53 29.49 1.45 -13.35
N GLY A 54 28.88 2.60 -13.00
CA GLY A 54 27.53 2.99 -13.41
C GLY A 54 26.43 2.15 -12.75
N GLU A 55 26.73 1.49 -11.61
CA GLU A 55 25.74 0.70 -10.88
C GLU A 55 24.64 1.59 -10.32
N LEU A 56 24.99 2.80 -9.83
CA LEU A 56 24.05 3.78 -9.28
C LEU A 56 24.43 5.20 -9.77
N GLU A 57 23.39 6.03 -9.99
CA GLU A 57 23.54 7.44 -10.32
C GLU A 57 23.73 8.27 -9.04
N LYS A 58 24.83 9.01 -8.97
CA LYS A 58 25.21 9.75 -7.75
C LYS A 58 24.16 10.79 -7.34
N GLU A 59 23.52 11.44 -8.29
CA GLU A 59 22.52 12.50 -8.10
C GLU A 59 21.27 12.00 -7.38
N VAL A 60 20.95 10.72 -7.54
CA VAL A 60 19.77 10.09 -6.93
C VAL A 60 20.07 9.54 -5.53
N VAL A 61 21.26 9.01 -5.33
CA VAL A 61 21.60 8.21 -4.14
C VAL A 61 22.50 8.92 -3.12
N TYR A 62 22.90 10.16 -3.41
CA TYR A 62 23.77 10.98 -2.56
C TYR A 62 23.13 12.32 -2.24
N ALA A 63 23.14 12.72 -0.98
CA ALA A 63 22.69 14.02 -0.53
C ALA A 63 23.70 14.66 0.40
N LYS A 64 23.84 16.00 0.34
CA LYS A 64 24.60 16.77 1.31
C LYS A 64 23.66 17.25 2.40
N PHE A 65 24.09 17.09 3.63
CA PHE A 65 23.36 17.59 4.78
C PHE A 65 24.24 18.51 5.61
N ALA A 66 23.79 19.76 5.78
CA ALA A 66 24.46 20.74 6.63
C ALA A 66 23.87 20.69 8.04
N TYR A 67 24.73 20.64 9.05
CA TYR A 67 24.32 20.76 10.45
C TYR A 67 25.24 21.71 11.21
N THR A 68 24.66 22.41 12.18
CA THR A 68 25.37 23.37 12.98
C THR A 68 25.96 22.69 14.23
N THR A 69 27.25 22.85 14.45
CA THR A 69 27.94 22.37 15.65
C THR A 69 28.54 23.56 16.40
N ARG A 70 28.75 23.40 17.70
CA ARG A 70 29.52 24.40 18.47
C ARG A 70 30.97 24.38 17.99
N HIS A 71 31.57 25.57 17.83
CA HIS A 71 32.97 25.69 17.47
C HIS A 71 33.86 25.27 18.66
N GLY A 72 34.73 24.27 18.48
CA GLY A 72 35.50 23.68 19.59
C GLY A 72 36.52 24.63 20.24
N ALA A 73 36.98 25.67 19.53
CA ALA A 73 38.01 26.60 20.01
C ALA A 73 37.48 27.99 20.44
N ILE A 74 36.25 28.36 20.11
CA ILE A 74 35.69 29.67 20.41
C ILE A 74 34.34 29.50 21.07
N ALA A 75 34.23 29.86 22.35
CA ALA A 75 32.99 29.80 23.12
C ALA A 75 31.93 30.71 22.46
N GLY A 76 30.71 30.16 22.25
CA GLY A 76 29.58 30.92 21.69
C GLY A 76 29.51 30.97 20.16
N LYS A 77 30.54 30.52 19.42
CA LYS A 77 30.45 30.41 17.95
C LYS A 77 29.96 29.04 17.51
N THR A 78 29.16 29.05 16.47
CA THR A 78 28.67 27.85 15.79
C THR A 78 29.38 27.66 14.44
N GLN A 79 29.63 26.42 14.08
CA GLN A 79 30.24 26.05 12.80
C GLN A 79 29.25 25.17 12.02
N VAL A 80 29.04 25.50 10.75
CA VAL A 80 28.27 24.63 9.84
C VAL A 80 29.19 23.55 9.30
N LYS A 81 28.84 22.29 9.49
CA LYS A 81 29.52 21.16 8.90
C LYS A 81 28.60 20.50 7.86
N GLU A 82 29.15 20.24 6.68
CA GLU A 82 28.47 19.45 5.66
C GLU A 82 28.90 17.98 5.77
N VAL A 83 27.92 17.09 5.70
CA VAL A 83 28.13 15.65 5.68
C VAL A 83 27.41 15.05 4.49
N GLY A 84 28.11 14.18 3.74
CA GLY A 84 27.51 13.38 2.69
C GLY A 84 26.72 12.22 3.27
N LEU A 85 25.50 12.09 2.81
CA LEU A 85 24.58 10.98 3.11
C LEU A 85 24.39 10.11 1.87
N TYR A 86 24.31 8.83 2.06
CA TYR A 86 24.10 7.82 1.04
C TYR A 86 22.85 7.02 1.36
N ASN A 87 22.00 6.78 0.35
CA ASN A 87 20.75 6.07 0.53
C ASN A 87 20.94 4.55 0.71
N LEU A 88 19.83 3.84 0.92
CA LEU A 88 19.82 2.39 1.13
C LEU A 88 20.46 1.62 -0.03
N ASP A 89 20.34 2.08 -1.28
CA ASP A 89 20.89 1.39 -2.44
C ASP A 89 22.42 1.35 -2.37
N VAL A 90 23.06 2.49 -2.04
CA VAL A 90 24.52 2.54 -1.82
C VAL A 90 24.94 1.67 -0.64
N ILE A 91 24.16 1.66 0.45
CA ILE A 91 24.45 0.83 1.64
C ILE A 91 24.43 -0.65 1.26
N ILE A 92 23.44 -1.09 0.50
CA ILE A 92 23.33 -2.47 0.01
C ILE A 92 24.50 -2.81 -0.90
N SER A 93 24.79 -1.98 -1.91
CA SER A 93 25.87 -2.20 -2.88
C SER A 93 27.23 -2.30 -2.19
N VAL A 94 27.52 -1.41 -1.23
CA VAL A 94 28.74 -1.50 -0.40
C VAL A 94 28.75 -2.79 0.42
N GLY A 95 27.62 -3.16 1.05
CA GLY A 95 27.49 -4.36 1.86
C GLY A 95 27.77 -5.65 1.08
N TYR A 96 27.40 -5.70 -0.20
CA TYR A 96 27.72 -6.84 -1.08
C TYR A 96 29.20 -6.89 -1.50
N ARG A 97 29.88 -5.75 -1.58
CA ARG A 97 31.29 -5.65 -2.01
C ARG A 97 32.29 -5.80 -0.88
N VAL A 98 31.89 -5.47 0.35
CA VAL A 98 32.76 -5.49 1.52
C VAL A 98 33.09 -6.92 1.97
N LYS A 99 34.39 -7.24 2.04
CA LYS A 99 34.89 -8.51 2.57
C LYS A 99 35.17 -8.39 4.07
N SER A 100 34.11 -8.48 4.91
CA SER A 100 34.21 -8.48 6.37
C SER A 100 33.20 -9.45 6.97
N ILE A 101 33.39 -9.81 8.25
CA ILE A 101 32.43 -10.63 9.00
C ILE A 101 31.08 -9.89 9.11
N GLN A 102 31.11 -8.58 9.41
CA GLN A 102 29.93 -7.74 9.47
C GLN A 102 29.20 -7.65 8.12
N GLY A 103 29.97 -7.51 7.02
CA GLY A 103 29.42 -7.55 5.66
C GLY A 103 28.75 -8.90 5.36
N THR A 104 29.33 -10.00 5.82
CA THR A 104 28.69 -11.33 5.67
C THR A 104 27.39 -11.43 6.45
N ARG A 105 27.37 -10.98 7.71
CA ARG A 105 26.16 -10.94 8.55
C ARG A 105 25.08 -10.03 7.95
N PHE A 106 25.48 -8.88 7.41
CA PHE A 106 24.57 -7.97 6.70
C PHE A 106 23.92 -8.67 5.49
N ARG A 107 24.70 -9.35 4.65
CA ARG A 107 24.16 -10.08 3.49
C ARG A 107 23.20 -11.20 3.90
N GLN A 108 23.54 -11.96 4.96
CA GLN A 108 22.65 -13.00 5.50
C GLN A 108 21.33 -12.41 6.00
N TRP A 109 21.39 -11.29 6.73
CA TRP A 109 20.23 -10.56 7.20
C TRP A 109 19.39 -10.03 6.03
N ALA A 110 20.00 -9.35 5.06
CA ALA A 110 19.32 -8.80 3.90
C ALA A 110 18.63 -9.90 3.07
N THR A 111 19.30 -11.04 2.86
CA THR A 111 18.72 -12.20 2.17
C THR A 111 17.53 -12.78 2.91
N ARG A 112 17.59 -12.84 4.25
CA ARG A 112 16.45 -13.30 5.08
C ARG A 112 15.26 -12.37 4.94
N ILE A 113 15.45 -11.06 5.09
CA ILE A 113 14.38 -10.06 4.96
C ILE A 113 13.76 -10.11 3.55
N LEU A 114 14.58 -10.17 2.50
CA LEU A 114 14.06 -10.28 1.14
C LEU A 114 13.23 -11.55 0.93
N ARG A 115 13.68 -12.68 1.47
CA ARG A 115 12.94 -13.95 1.41
C ARG A 115 11.60 -13.84 2.14
N GLU A 116 11.60 -13.30 3.36
CA GLU A 116 10.37 -13.09 4.15
C GLU A 116 9.39 -12.18 3.42
N MET A 117 9.87 -11.06 2.84
CA MET A 117 9.03 -10.14 2.07
C MET A 117 8.43 -10.79 0.83
N LEU A 118 9.22 -11.58 0.09
CA LEU A 118 8.74 -12.28 -1.10
C LEU A 118 7.69 -13.35 -0.75
N LEU A 119 7.91 -14.13 0.31
CA LEU A 119 6.95 -15.14 0.77
C LEU A 119 5.64 -14.51 1.26
N ASN A 120 5.72 -13.46 2.08
CA ASN A 120 4.55 -12.74 2.55
C ASN A 120 3.74 -12.15 1.38
N ARG A 121 4.41 -11.59 0.37
CA ARG A 121 3.77 -11.05 -0.82
C ARG A 121 3.04 -12.13 -1.64
N LEU A 122 3.63 -13.31 -1.75
CA LEU A 122 2.97 -14.46 -2.40
C LEU A 122 1.71 -14.91 -1.66
N ASP A 123 1.75 -14.92 -0.33
CA ASP A 123 0.58 -15.28 0.48
C ASP A 123 -0.51 -14.20 0.42
N GLU A 124 -0.13 -12.91 0.39
CA GLU A 124 -1.08 -11.82 0.14
C GLU A 124 -1.78 -11.94 -1.21
N VAL A 125 -1.03 -12.20 -2.28
CA VAL A 125 -1.59 -12.41 -3.63
C VAL A 125 -2.58 -13.57 -3.65
N LYS A 126 -2.25 -14.70 -2.98
CA LYS A 126 -3.18 -15.84 -2.85
C LYS A 126 -4.44 -15.46 -2.07
N ARG A 127 -4.31 -14.69 -1.00
CA ARG A 127 -5.45 -14.21 -0.20
C ARG A 127 -6.34 -13.28 -1.00
N ILE A 128 -5.78 -12.34 -1.76
CA ILE A 128 -6.50 -11.43 -2.65
C ILE A 128 -7.28 -12.24 -3.69
N GLY A 129 -6.65 -13.17 -4.39
CA GLY A 129 -7.33 -14.01 -5.38
C GLY A 129 -8.43 -14.92 -4.80
N ASN A 130 -8.32 -15.30 -3.52
CA ASN A 130 -9.42 -16.00 -2.83
C ASN A 130 -10.57 -15.06 -2.49
N LEU A 131 -10.28 -13.82 -2.09
CA LEU A 131 -11.29 -12.81 -1.80
C LEU A 131 -12.03 -12.39 -3.06
N GLU A 132 -11.34 -12.17 -4.17
CA GLU A 132 -11.94 -11.86 -5.48
C GLU A 132 -12.91 -12.94 -5.90
N ARG A 133 -12.53 -14.23 -5.84
CA ARG A 133 -13.44 -15.35 -6.16
C ARG A 133 -14.69 -15.38 -5.27
N ARG A 134 -14.53 -15.09 -3.98
CA ARG A 134 -15.69 -15.00 -3.06
C ARG A 134 -16.59 -13.80 -3.36
N MET A 135 -16.01 -12.66 -3.76
CA MET A 135 -16.77 -11.50 -4.19
C MET A 135 -17.57 -11.81 -5.46
N ASP A 136 -16.95 -12.41 -6.47
CA ASP A 136 -17.63 -12.80 -7.72
C ASP A 136 -18.80 -13.76 -7.45
N ALA A 137 -18.61 -14.75 -6.56
CA ALA A 137 -19.68 -15.66 -6.15
C ALA A 137 -20.83 -14.90 -5.46
N ALA A 138 -20.54 -13.99 -4.52
CA ALA A 138 -21.54 -13.19 -3.83
C ALA A 138 -22.28 -12.24 -4.78
N GLU A 139 -21.60 -11.64 -5.74
CA GLU A 139 -22.23 -10.81 -6.77
C GLU A 139 -23.20 -11.62 -7.65
N ASN A 140 -22.82 -12.85 -8.02
CA ASN A 140 -23.72 -13.74 -8.77
C ASN A 140 -24.95 -14.12 -7.94
N ASP A 141 -24.80 -14.44 -6.66
CA ASP A 141 -25.91 -14.71 -5.75
C ASP A 141 -26.85 -13.51 -5.61
N ILE A 142 -26.30 -12.31 -5.47
CA ILE A 142 -27.07 -11.06 -5.43
C ILE A 142 -27.86 -10.84 -6.73
N LYS A 143 -27.24 -11.10 -7.89
CA LYS A 143 -27.94 -11.02 -9.19
C LYS A 143 -29.11 -12.00 -9.27
N GLN A 144 -28.93 -13.24 -8.81
CA GLN A 144 -29.98 -14.24 -8.79
C GLN A 144 -31.13 -13.83 -7.87
N ILE A 145 -30.82 -13.39 -6.62
CA ILE A 145 -31.81 -12.91 -5.66
C ILE A 145 -32.58 -11.70 -6.23
N LYS A 146 -31.87 -10.74 -6.84
CA LYS A 146 -32.47 -9.57 -7.45
C LYS A 146 -33.37 -9.95 -8.65
N GLY A 147 -32.97 -10.93 -9.46
CA GLY A 147 -33.77 -11.49 -10.53
C GLY A 147 -35.05 -12.15 -10.02
N GLY A 148 -34.95 -12.99 -8.99
CA GLY A 148 -36.08 -13.63 -8.32
C GLY A 148 -37.05 -12.61 -7.69
N MET A 149 -36.50 -11.59 -7.02
CA MET A 149 -37.32 -10.52 -6.41
C MET A 149 -38.06 -9.71 -7.45
N ASN A 150 -37.44 -9.37 -8.57
CA ASN A 150 -38.10 -8.67 -9.68
C ASN A 150 -39.22 -9.53 -10.30
N TYR A 151 -38.99 -10.85 -10.42
CA TYR A 151 -40.02 -11.78 -10.90
C TYR A 151 -41.24 -11.81 -9.97
N LEU A 152 -41.02 -11.92 -8.64
CA LEU A 152 -42.11 -11.89 -7.63
C LEU A 152 -42.85 -10.56 -7.62
N VAL A 153 -42.15 -9.43 -7.67
CA VAL A 153 -42.76 -8.11 -7.78
C VAL A 153 -43.65 -8.01 -9.01
N LYS A 154 -43.18 -8.52 -10.17
CA LYS A 154 -43.97 -8.53 -11.40
C LYS A 154 -45.25 -9.41 -11.30
N GLN A 155 -45.16 -10.55 -10.63
CA GLN A 155 -46.32 -11.40 -10.38
C GLN A 155 -47.37 -10.76 -9.44
N LEU A 156 -46.88 -10.11 -8.37
CA LEU A 156 -47.75 -9.42 -7.41
C LEU A 156 -48.36 -8.13 -7.99
N SER A 157 -47.67 -7.51 -8.97
CA SER A 157 -48.15 -6.29 -9.66
C SER A 157 -49.01 -6.61 -10.89
N ALA A 158 -49.14 -7.87 -11.29
CA ALA A 158 -50.06 -8.25 -12.34
C ALA A 158 -51.52 -7.90 -11.90
N PRO A 159 -52.26 -7.15 -12.71
CA PRO A 159 -53.63 -6.80 -12.32
C PRO A 159 -54.41 -8.09 -12.09
N SER A 160 -54.99 -8.19 -10.89
CA SER A 160 -55.96 -9.24 -10.60
C SER A 160 -57.06 -9.21 -11.67
N ASP A 161 -57.52 -10.37 -12.10
CA ASP A 161 -58.51 -10.64 -13.15
C ASP A 161 -59.32 -9.42 -13.58
N PRO A 162 -59.56 -9.22 -14.87
CA PRO A 162 -60.44 -8.14 -15.36
C PRO A 162 -61.75 -8.25 -14.61
N PRO A 163 -62.33 -7.13 -14.14
CA PRO A 163 -63.56 -7.15 -13.35
C PRO A 163 -64.59 -8.03 -14.07
N ARG A 164 -65.03 -9.08 -13.39
CA ARG A 164 -66.05 -10.01 -13.92
C ARG A 164 -67.19 -9.15 -14.41
N LYS A 165 -67.61 -9.30 -15.67
CA LYS A 165 -68.80 -8.64 -16.18
C LYS A 165 -69.93 -8.92 -15.19
N ARG A 166 -70.50 -7.88 -14.62
CA ARG A 166 -71.70 -8.00 -13.80
C ARG A 166 -72.78 -8.63 -14.71
N ILE A 167 -73.13 -9.88 -14.43
CA ILE A 167 -74.32 -10.48 -14.97
C ILE A 167 -75.45 -9.80 -14.25
N GLY A 168 -75.85 -8.58 -14.72
CA GLY A 168 -77.03 -7.92 -14.29
C GLY A 168 -78.17 -8.65 -14.94
N PHE A 169 -79.12 -9.14 -14.13
CA PHE A 169 -80.43 -9.42 -14.63
C PHE A 169 -80.94 -8.11 -15.24
N ASN A 170 -81.20 -8.14 -16.55
CA ASN A 170 -81.79 -7.05 -17.30
C ASN A 170 -83.20 -7.02 -16.76
N ASN A 171 -83.54 -6.14 -15.83
CA ASN A 171 -84.94 -5.75 -15.53
C ASN A 171 -85.43 -5.06 -16.76
N GLY A 172 -85.83 -5.93 -17.70
CA GLY A 172 -86.47 -5.50 -18.94
C GLY A 172 -87.62 -4.57 -18.63
N ASN A 173 -87.68 -3.57 -19.40
CA ASN A 173 -88.73 -2.63 -19.57
C ASN A 173 -90.06 -3.12 -19.06
N ALA A 174 -90.57 -2.56 -17.92
CA ALA A 174 -91.94 -2.56 -17.62
C ALA A 174 -92.64 -1.75 -18.74
N PRO A 175 -93.70 -2.30 -19.39
CA PRO A 175 -94.42 -1.57 -20.37
C PRO A 175 -95.12 -0.36 -19.74
N SER A 176 -94.96 0.79 -20.30
CA SER A 176 -95.63 2.05 -19.91
C SER A 176 -97.13 1.87 -19.91
N ALA A 177 -97.74 1.99 -18.75
CA ALA A 177 -99.24 2.06 -18.64
C ALA A 177 -99.76 3.26 -19.40
N LYS A 178 -100.65 3.00 -20.37
CA LYS A 178 -101.36 4.05 -21.06
C LYS A 178 -102.31 4.76 -20.09
N PRO A 179 -102.45 6.05 -20.09
CA PRO A 179 -103.40 6.75 -19.26
C PRO A 179 -104.85 6.52 -19.78
N TYR A 180 -105.71 6.03 -18.93
CA TYR A 180 -107.17 5.95 -19.17
C TYR A 180 -107.74 7.36 -19.26
N GLY A 181 -108.37 7.64 -20.41
CA GLY A 181 -109.07 8.85 -20.62
C GLY A 181 -110.37 8.89 -19.81
N LYS A 182 -110.61 9.99 -19.18
CA LYS A 182 -111.95 10.34 -18.57
C LYS A 182 -112.87 10.85 -19.65
N LYS A 183 -114.08 10.29 -19.64
CA LYS A 183 -115.27 11.04 -19.93
C LYS A 183 -115.71 11.77 -18.67
#